data_622b5e4cab05ac5b6d3b988c531c5fb3
#
_entry.id   622b5e4cab05ac5b6d3b988c531c5fb3
#
_cell.length_a   1.000
_cell.length_b   1.000
_cell.length_c   1.000
_cell.angle_alpha   90.00
_cell.angle_beta   90.00
_cell.angle_gamma   90.00
#
_symmetry.space_group_name_H-M   'P 1'
#
loop_
_entity.id
_entity.type
_entity.pdbx_description
1 polymer ?
#
loop_
_entity_poly.entity_id
_entity_poly.type
_entity_poly.pdbx_seq_one_letter_code
_entity_poly.pdbx_strand_id
1 'polypeptide(L)'
;MATTKNAAAPAKKSGFKGIKNAIWILVICGVVAYTFYFQVLGAPENFAGNDPAGHPVNLMGTVYKGGFVVGLILTLLLSVICLGVERFFALRAAFGTMSLGKFTIQVKEYIKAGKFDEAIALCNKMKGSVANVVLASITAYKDAEANNTLKKAQKIAKIQQAHEEATQLEMPTLQMNLPIVATIVTLGTLTALFGTVLGMIRSFQALSAGGGADSMALSAGISEALVNT
;
A
#
# COMPACT_ATOMS: atom_id res chain seq x y z
N MET A 1 -5.72 -11.06 -48.43
CA MET A 1 -5.15 -9.96 -47.60
C MET A 1 -6.28 -9.01 -47.26
N ALA A 2 -6.81 -9.10 -46.07
CA ALA A 2 -7.81 -8.14 -45.57
C ALA A 2 -7.35 -7.79 -44.15
N THR A 3 -6.92 -6.57 -44.00
CA THR A 3 -6.38 -5.92 -42.79
C THR A 3 -7.45 -5.86 -41.71
N THR A 4 -7.31 -6.70 -40.69
CA THR A 4 -8.03 -6.59 -39.42
C THR A 4 -7.46 -5.42 -38.61
N LYS A 5 -8.01 -4.23 -38.83
CA LYS A 5 -7.73 -3.05 -38.05
C LYS A 5 -9.03 -2.59 -37.37
N ASN A 6 -9.38 -3.21 -36.27
CA ASN A 6 -10.27 -2.65 -35.25
C ASN A 6 -9.97 -3.34 -33.91
N ALA A 7 -8.76 -3.08 -33.39
CA ALA A 7 -8.56 -3.21 -31.97
C ALA A 7 -9.34 -2.04 -31.32
N ALA A 8 -10.37 -2.36 -30.55
CA ALA A 8 -11.12 -1.38 -29.76
C ALA A 8 -10.10 -0.52 -28.99
N ALA A 9 -10.19 0.79 -29.18
CA ALA A 9 -9.32 1.74 -28.50
C ALA A 9 -9.40 1.49 -26.99
N PRO A 10 -8.27 1.38 -26.28
CA PRO A 10 -8.29 1.15 -24.85
C PRO A 10 -9.05 2.29 -24.18
N ALA A 11 -10.06 1.94 -23.39
CA ALA A 11 -10.84 2.89 -22.63
C ALA A 11 -9.92 3.85 -21.90
N LYS A 12 -10.14 5.15 -22.04
CA LYS A 12 -9.31 6.23 -21.52
C LYS A 12 -9.16 6.03 -20.01
N LYS A 13 -7.96 5.65 -19.55
CA LYS A 13 -7.62 5.45 -18.15
C LYS A 13 -7.86 6.77 -17.39
N SER A 14 -9.01 6.93 -16.80
CA SER A 14 -9.32 8.02 -15.88
C SER A 14 -9.54 7.43 -14.50
N GLY A 15 -8.45 7.21 -13.81
CA GLY A 15 -8.42 6.85 -12.41
C GLY A 15 -7.13 7.42 -11.82
N PHE A 16 -7.12 7.73 -10.54
CA PHE A 16 -5.92 8.10 -9.81
C PHE A 16 -4.87 6.99 -10.00
N LYS A 17 -3.86 7.27 -10.80
CA LYS A 17 -2.69 6.39 -10.91
C LYS A 17 -1.92 6.54 -9.60
N GLY A 18 -1.96 5.53 -8.74
CA GLY A 18 -1.16 5.49 -7.53
C GLY A 18 0.30 5.86 -7.80
N ILE A 19 0.99 6.33 -6.78
CA ILE A 19 2.38 6.77 -6.88
C ILE A 19 3.23 5.60 -7.37
N LYS A 20 3.80 5.73 -8.56
CA LYS A 20 4.59 4.68 -9.20
C LYS A 20 5.89 4.35 -8.46
N ASN A 21 6.41 5.31 -7.69
CA ASN A 21 7.69 5.19 -7.00
C ASN A 21 7.49 5.24 -5.48
N ALA A 22 7.06 4.13 -4.88
CA ALA A 22 6.95 3.99 -3.42
C ALA A 22 8.28 4.27 -2.69
N ILE A 23 9.43 4.11 -3.37
CA ILE A 23 10.76 4.41 -2.81
C ILE A 23 10.87 5.89 -2.40
N TRP A 24 10.34 6.82 -3.20
CA TRP A 24 10.36 8.25 -2.85
C TRP A 24 9.53 8.56 -1.62
N ILE A 25 8.40 7.86 -1.44
CA ILE A 25 7.59 8.00 -0.21
C ILE A 25 8.42 7.55 1.00
N LEU A 26 9.12 6.41 0.87
CA LEU A 26 9.94 5.86 1.95
C LEU A 26 11.09 6.81 2.32
N VAL A 27 11.75 7.43 1.34
CA VAL A 27 12.82 8.42 1.58
C VAL A 27 12.26 9.67 2.28
N ILE A 28 11.14 10.22 1.79
CA ILE A 28 10.53 11.41 2.38
C ILE A 28 10.06 11.10 3.81
N CYS A 29 9.39 9.97 4.03
CA CYS A 29 8.97 9.51 5.35
C CYS A 29 10.18 9.30 6.28
N GLY A 30 11.31 8.82 5.74
CA GLY A 30 12.56 8.67 6.49
C GLY A 30 13.09 10.02 6.97
N VAL A 31 13.19 11.01 6.08
CA VAL A 31 13.63 12.37 6.46
C VAL A 31 12.69 12.97 7.50
N VAL A 32 11.38 12.86 7.33
CA VAL A 32 10.39 13.39 8.29
C VAL A 32 10.47 12.65 9.62
N ALA A 33 10.59 11.33 9.62
CA ALA A 33 10.68 10.55 10.85
C ALA A 33 11.97 10.84 11.63
N TYR A 34 13.11 11.00 10.95
CA TYR A 34 14.36 11.37 11.62
C TYR A 34 14.38 12.81 12.11
N THR A 35 13.80 13.76 11.38
CA THR A 35 13.63 15.13 11.89
C THR A 35 12.72 15.15 13.12
N PHE A 36 11.62 14.41 13.11
CA PHE A 36 10.75 14.25 14.27
C PHE A 36 11.49 13.58 15.45
N TYR A 37 12.27 12.51 15.18
CA TYR A 37 13.06 11.82 16.18
C TYR A 37 14.04 12.76 16.89
N PHE A 38 14.81 13.56 16.14
CA PHE A 38 15.81 14.45 16.73
C PHE A 38 15.20 15.71 17.35
N GLN A 39 14.20 16.33 16.71
CA GLN A 39 13.67 17.62 17.17
C GLN A 39 12.59 17.47 18.25
N VAL A 40 11.76 16.44 18.20
CA VAL A 40 10.66 16.25 19.15
C VAL A 40 11.03 15.27 20.24
N LEU A 41 11.49 14.07 19.89
CA LEU A 41 11.87 13.08 20.90
C LEU A 41 13.18 13.40 21.59
N GLY A 42 14.15 13.97 20.85
CA GLY A 42 15.45 14.42 21.37
C GLY A 42 15.43 15.83 21.97
N ALA A 43 14.26 16.47 22.09
CA ALA A 43 14.17 17.81 22.67
C ALA A 43 14.72 17.84 24.12
N PRO A 44 15.53 18.84 24.52
CA PRO A 44 16.12 18.96 25.86
C PRO A 44 15.09 18.85 26.97
N GLU A 45 13.89 19.36 26.74
CA GLU A 45 12.78 19.36 27.71
C GLU A 45 12.32 17.95 28.14
N ASN A 46 12.65 16.93 27.37
CA ASN A 46 12.28 15.55 27.66
C ASN A 46 13.25 14.85 28.65
N PHE A 47 14.34 15.54 29.03
CA PHE A 47 15.41 14.97 29.85
C PHE A 47 15.68 15.81 31.10
N ALA A 48 16.06 15.16 32.20
CA ALA A 48 16.42 15.79 33.42
C ALA A 48 17.69 16.63 33.22
N GLY A 49 17.62 17.92 33.58
CA GLY A 49 18.73 18.84 33.41
C GLY A 49 18.92 19.39 32.00
N ASN A 50 17.93 19.21 31.10
CA ASN A 50 17.97 19.63 29.71
C ASN A 50 19.14 19.00 28.91
N ASP A 51 19.63 17.86 29.37
CA ASP A 51 20.70 17.11 28.67
C ASP A 51 20.13 15.81 28.08
N PRO A 52 20.18 15.62 26.75
CA PRO A 52 19.74 14.36 26.09
C PRO A 52 20.48 13.11 26.59
N ALA A 53 21.65 13.26 27.20
CA ALA A 53 22.36 12.19 27.87
C ALA A 53 21.76 11.80 29.21
N GLY A 54 21.02 12.73 29.88
CA GLY A 54 20.40 12.53 31.17
C GLY A 54 19.25 11.52 31.21
N HIS A 55 18.64 11.37 32.39
CA HIS A 55 17.48 10.48 32.56
C HIS A 55 16.23 11.06 31.83
N PRO A 56 15.44 10.23 31.13
CA PRO A 56 14.19 10.71 30.52
C PRO A 56 13.17 11.07 31.61
N VAL A 57 12.56 12.21 31.50
CA VAL A 57 11.49 12.66 32.38
C VAL A 57 10.11 12.28 31.84
N ASN A 58 9.99 12.20 30.49
CA ASN A 58 8.77 11.94 29.79
C ASN A 58 8.88 10.67 28.93
N LEU A 59 7.72 10.14 28.53
CA LEU A 59 7.63 8.99 27.63
C LEU A 59 8.38 9.23 26.31
N MET A 60 8.37 10.47 25.81
CA MET A 60 9.09 10.85 24.58
C MET A 60 10.61 10.70 24.73
N GLY A 61 11.16 11.13 25.86
CA GLY A 61 12.58 10.91 26.19
C GLY A 61 12.93 9.42 26.33
N THR A 62 12.02 8.62 26.91
CA THR A 62 12.19 7.17 26.99
C THR A 62 12.28 6.54 25.60
N VAL A 63 11.38 6.93 24.69
CA VAL A 63 11.40 6.45 23.28
C VAL A 63 12.67 6.89 22.57
N TYR A 64 13.17 8.11 22.81
CA TYR A 64 14.46 8.55 22.27
C TYR A 64 15.63 7.68 22.72
N LYS A 65 15.63 7.24 23.99
CA LYS A 65 16.66 6.33 24.55
C LYS A 65 16.68 4.94 23.91
N GLY A 66 15.65 4.54 23.15
CA GLY A 66 15.66 3.32 22.33
C GLY A 66 16.66 3.34 21.17
N GLY A 67 17.40 4.46 21.00
CA GLY A 67 18.52 4.57 20.06
C GLY A 67 18.09 4.77 18.60
N PHE A 68 19.04 4.65 17.67
CA PHE A 68 18.78 4.94 16.25
C PHE A 68 17.76 3.96 15.60
N VAL A 69 17.61 2.78 16.18
CA VAL A 69 16.65 1.75 15.69
C VAL A 69 15.21 2.26 15.78
N VAL A 70 14.89 3.04 16.83
CA VAL A 70 13.57 3.69 16.95
C VAL A 70 13.29 4.63 15.77
N GLY A 71 14.29 5.37 15.31
CA GLY A 71 14.15 6.23 14.12
C GLY A 71 13.80 5.41 12.86
N LEU A 72 14.39 4.22 12.69
CA LEU A 72 14.05 3.29 11.61
C LEU A 72 12.63 2.76 11.75
N ILE A 73 12.22 2.34 12.95
CA ILE A 73 10.86 1.85 13.21
C ILE A 73 9.83 2.95 12.93
N LEU A 74 10.07 4.19 13.37
CA LEU A 74 9.22 5.33 13.07
C LEU A 74 9.13 5.63 11.56
N THR A 75 10.24 5.47 10.83
CA THR A 75 10.26 5.59 9.37
C THR A 75 9.35 4.56 8.71
N LEU A 76 9.45 3.30 9.14
CA LEU A 76 8.63 2.21 8.60
C LEU A 76 7.15 2.42 8.95
N LEU A 77 6.84 2.82 10.19
CA LEU A 77 5.48 3.12 10.64
C LEU A 77 4.86 4.25 9.79
N LEU A 78 5.57 5.37 9.64
CA LEU A 78 5.08 6.51 8.86
C LEU A 78 4.88 6.13 7.39
N SER A 79 5.79 5.32 6.83
CA SER A 79 5.69 4.82 5.46
C SER A 79 4.46 3.94 5.24
N VAL A 80 4.14 3.04 6.19
CA VAL A 80 2.93 2.19 6.12
C VAL A 80 1.67 3.06 6.17
N ILE A 81 1.63 4.06 7.05
CA ILE A 81 0.48 4.97 7.16
C ILE A 81 0.30 5.74 5.83
N CYS A 82 1.37 6.34 5.29
CA CYS A 82 1.31 7.08 4.04
C CYS A 82 0.87 6.21 2.86
N LEU A 83 1.44 5.01 2.74
CA LEU A 83 1.06 4.05 1.69
C LEU A 83 -0.37 3.54 1.89
N GLY A 84 -0.81 3.33 3.13
CA GLY A 84 -2.17 2.93 3.45
C GLY A 84 -3.20 3.99 3.05
N VAL A 85 -2.93 5.25 3.35
CA VAL A 85 -3.77 6.38 2.94
C VAL A 85 -3.82 6.51 1.42
N GLU A 86 -2.66 6.41 0.77
CA GLU A 86 -2.58 6.43 -0.71
C GLU A 86 -3.41 5.30 -1.32
N ARG A 87 -3.29 4.08 -0.78
CA ARG A 87 -4.07 2.93 -1.24
C ARG A 87 -5.56 3.09 -1.02
N PHE A 88 -5.95 3.65 0.12
CA PHE A 88 -7.35 3.93 0.40
C PHE A 88 -7.97 4.85 -0.66
N PHE A 89 -7.29 5.95 -1.02
CA PHE A 89 -7.76 6.85 -2.06
C PHE A 89 -7.73 6.21 -3.46
N ALA A 90 -6.69 5.44 -3.79
CA ALA A 90 -6.58 4.75 -5.07
C ALA A 90 -7.69 3.70 -5.25
N LEU A 91 -7.97 2.90 -4.22
CA LEU A 91 -9.06 1.93 -4.25
C LEU A 91 -10.42 2.61 -4.34
N ARG A 92 -10.63 3.70 -3.60
CA ARG A 92 -11.87 4.46 -3.66
C ARG A 92 -12.12 5.03 -5.07
N ALA A 93 -11.08 5.49 -5.75
CA ALA A 93 -11.17 5.91 -7.15
C ALA A 93 -11.42 4.73 -8.11
N ALA A 94 -10.89 3.55 -7.82
CA ALA A 94 -11.10 2.35 -8.61
C ALA A 94 -12.53 1.78 -8.51
N PHE A 95 -13.23 2.00 -7.39
CA PHE A 95 -14.64 1.65 -7.25
C PHE A 95 -15.57 2.48 -8.16
N GLY A 96 -15.11 3.63 -8.64
CA GLY A 96 -15.91 4.51 -9.52
C GLY A 96 -16.91 5.38 -8.77
N THR A 97 -17.82 5.99 -9.54
CA THR A 97 -18.75 7.02 -9.02
C THR A 97 -20.05 6.46 -8.43
N MET A 98 -20.37 5.19 -8.72
CA MET A 98 -21.63 4.55 -8.32
C MET A 98 -21.36 3.34 -7.42
N SER A 99 -22.30 3.03 -6.52
CA SER A 99 -22.24 1.79 -5.72
C SER A 99 -22.26 0.56 -6.63
N LEU A 100 -21.31 -0.38 -6.42
CA LEU A 100 -21.16 -1.62 -7.19
C LEU A 100 -22.45 -2.42 -7.28
N GLY A 101 -23.21 -2.51 -6.18
CA GLY A 101 -24.48 -3.26 -6.15
C GLY A 101 -25.51 -2.67 -7.11
N LYS A 102 -25.68 -1.34 -7.12
CA LYS A 102 -26.61 -0.67 -8.05
C LYS A 102 -26.15 -0.82 -9.51
N PHE A 103 -24.86 -0.67 -9.73
CA PHE A 103 -24.28 -0.84 -11.07
C PHE A 103 -24.52 -2.24 -11.62
N THR A 104 -24.23 -3.28 -10.84
CA THR A 104 -24.39 -4.68 -11.26
C THR A 104 -25.86 -5.01 -11.61
N ILE A 105 -26.81 -4.51 -10.80
CA ILE A 105 -28.24 -4.71 -11.05
C ILE A 105 -28.64 -4.03 -12.37
N GLN A 106 -28.29 -2.77 -12.58
CA GLN A 106 -28.65 -2.02 -13.78
C GLN A 106 -28.00 -2.62 -15.05
N VAL A 107 -26.72 -3.00 -14.99
CA VAL A 107 -26.06 -3.66 -16.13
C VAL A 107 -26.77 -4.96 -16.48
N LYS A 108 -27.14 -5.77 -15.46
CA LYS A 108 -27.85 -7.03 -15.66
C LYS A 108 -29.24 -6.81 -16.31
N GLU A 109 -29.93 -5.76 -15.91
CA GLU A 109 -31.23 -5.38 -16.51
C GLU A 109 -31.07 -4.97 -17.98
N TYR A 110 -30.10 -4.10 -18.30
CA TYR A 110 -29.84 -3.68 -19.67
C TYR A 110 -29.42 -4.85 -20.56
N ILE A 111 -28.58 -5.75 -20.08
CA ILE A 111 -28.18 -6.95 -20.84
C ILE A 111 -29.37 -7.86 -21.07
N LYS A 112 -30.24 -8.10 -20.09
CA LYS A 112 -31.48 -8.89 -20.24
C LYS A 112 -32.46 -8.27 -21.23
N ALA A 113 -32.52 -6.94 -21.27
CA ALA A 113 -33.39 -6.22 -22.20
C ALA A 113 -32.76 -6.10 -23.61
N GLY A 114 -31.57 -6.61 -23.86
CA GLY A 114 -30.85 -6.48 -25.13
C GLY A 114 -30.30 -5.09 -25.43
N LYS A 115 -30.32 -4.18 -24.42
CA LYS A 115 -29.91 -2.78 -24.54
C LYS A 115 -28.40 -2.60 -24.28
N PHE A 116 -27.57 -3.16 -25.13
CA PHE A 116 -26.10 -3.18 -24.93
C PHE A 116 -25.48 -1.78 -24.98
N ASP A 117 -26.01 -0.87 -25.79
CA ASP A 117 -25.49 0.49 -25.90
C ASP A 117 -25.73 1.32 -24.62
N GLU A 118 -26.88 1.12 -23.97
CA GLU A 118 -27.17 1.73 -22.67
C GLU A 118 -26.25 1.15 -21.57
N ALA A 119 -25.98 -0.17 -21.61
CA ALA A 119 -25.03 -0.81 -20.71
C ALA A 119 -23.60 -0.25 -20.88
N ILE A 120 -23.14 -0.06 -22.12
CA ILE A 120 -21.84 0.56 -22.44
C ILE A 120 -21.78 2.00 -21.93
N ALA A 121 -22.82 2.79 -22.15
CA ALA A 121 -22.92 4.17 -21.65
C ALA A 121 -22.85 4.24 -20.12
N LEU A 122 -23.53 3.30 -19.43
CA LEU A 122 -23.46 3.18 -17.97
C LEU A 122 -22.06 2.83 -17.48
N CYS A 123 -21.37 1.89 -18.14
CA CYS A 123 -19.97 1.54 -17.81
C CYS A 123 -19.04 2.76 -17.96
N ASN A 124 -19.17 3.51 -19.05
CA ASN A 124 -18.40 4.73 -19.28
C ASN A 124 -18.67 5.84 -18.25
N LYS A 125 -19.89 5.89 -17.72
CA LYS A 125 -20.28 6.84 -16.66
C LYS A 125 -19.69 6.46 -15.30
N MET A 126 -19.61 5.15 -15.00
CA MET A 126 -19.09 4.65 -13.71
C MET A 126 -17.59 4.85 -13.56
N LYS A 127 -16.81 4.74 -14.64
CA LYS A 127 -15.33 4.95 -14.67
C LYS A 127 -14.53 4.17 -13.62
N GLY A 128 -14.95 2.96 -13.25
CA GLY A 128 -14.25 2.10 -12.30
C GLY A 128 -13.62 0.89 -12.97
N SER A 129 -12.69 0.21 -12.27
CA SER A 129 -12.03 -1.01 -12.78
C SER A 129 -13.04 -2.10 -13.14
N VAL A 130 -14.08 -2.28 -12.31
CA VAL A 130 -15.17 -3.24 -12.59
C VAL A 130 -15.93 -2.84 -13.85
N ALA A 131 -16.19 -1.55 -14.05
CA ALA A 131 -16.88 -1.07 -15.25
C ALA A 131 -16.04 -1.31 -16.51
N ASN A 132 -14.72 -1.19 -16.45
CA ASN A 132 -13.81 -1.47 -17.56
C ASN A 132 -13.83 -2.95 -17.97
N VAL A 133 -13.82 -3.86 -17.00
CA VAL A 133 -13.91 -5.31 -17.26
C VAL A 133 -15.26 -5.68 -17.88
N VAL A 134 -16.36 -5.13 -17.34
CA VAL A 134 -17.71 -5.33 -17.89
C VAL A 134 -17.82 -4.75 -19.29
N LEU A 135 -17.29 -3.55 -19.53
CA LEU A 135 -17.26 -2.89 -20.83
C LEU A 135 -16.54 -3.76 -21.88
N ALA A 136 -15.36 -4.29 -21.54
CA ALA A 136 -14.60 -5.17 -22.42
C ALA A 136 -15.41 -6.44 -22.78
N SER A 137 -16.08 -7.04 -21.79
CA SER A 137 -16.91 -8.22 -21.99
C SER A 137 -18.11 -7.95 -22.90
N ILE A 138 -18.82 -6.80 -22.71
CA ILE A 138 -19.97 -6.43 -23.55
C ILE A 138 -19.51 -6.09 -24.98
N THR A 139 -18.38 -5.42 -25.13
CA THR A 139 -17.82 -5.10 -26.44
C THR A 139 -17.44 -6.40 -27.21
N ALA A 140 -16.77 -7.33 -26.51
CA ALA A 140 -16.43 -8.62 -27.09
C ALA A 140 -17.66 -9.46 -27.48
N TYR A 141 -18.76 -9.34 -26.71
CA TYR A 141 -20.05 -9.93 -27.04
C TYR A 141 -20.61 -9.35 -28.34
N LYS A 142 -20.66 -8.02 -28.48
CA LYS A 142 -21.15 -7.35 -29.71
C LYS A 142 -20.31 -7.74 -30.94
N ASP A 143 -18.98 -7.80 -30.79
CA ASP A 143 -18.08 -8.19 -31.87
C ASP A 143 -18.24 -9.69 -32.23
N ALA A 144 -18.50 -10.55 -31.25
CA ALA A 144 -18.76 -11.95 -31.47
C ALA A 144 -20.14 -12.19 -32.12
N GLU A 145 -21.15 -11.41 -31.77
CA GLU A 145 -22.49 -11.47 -32.35
C GLU A 145 -22.48 -11.04 -33.82
N ALA A 146 -21.77 -9.95 -34.13
CA ALA A 146 -21.62 -9.45 -35.51
C ALA A 146 -20.88 -10.46 -36.42
N ASN A 147 -20.15 -11.41 -35.85
CA ASN A 147 -19.39 -12.36 -36.61
C ASN A 147 -20.15 -13.70 -36.78
N ASN A 148 -20.87 -13.83 -37.90
CA ASN A 148 -21.71 -14.99 -38.22
C ASN A 148 -20.94 -16.27 -38.52
N THR A 149 -19.60 -16.22 -38.68
CA THR A 149 -18.77 -17.41 -39.00
C THR A 149 -18.42 -18.21 -37.74
N LEU A 150 -18.56 -17.64 -36.54
CA LEU A 150 -18.19 -18.24 -35.26
C LEU A 150 -19.30 -19.14 -34.71
N LYS A 151 -18.97 -20.37 -34.32
CA LYS A 151 -19.87 -21.24 -33.58
C LYS A 151 -20.12 -20.72 -32.17
N LYS A 152 -21.28 -21.06 -31.58
CA LYS A 152 -21.67 -20.60 -30.23
C LYS A 152 -20.56 -20.81 -29.18
N ALA A 153 -19.90 -21.95 -29.17
CA ALA A 153 -18.80 -22.24 -28.24
C ALA A 153 -17.61 -21.28 -28.44
N GLN A 154 -17.28 -20.95 -29.69
CA GLN A 154 -16.19 -19.99 -29.98
C GLN A 154 -16.55 -18.57 -29.60
N LYS A 155 -17.82 -18.16 -29.76
CA LYS A 155 -18.30 -16.86 -29.27
C LYS A 155 -18.15 -16.74 -27.76
N ILE A 156 -18.55 -17.77 -27.01
CA ILE A 156 -18.41 -17.80 -25.54
C ILE A 156 -16.93 -17.76 -25.14
N ALA A 157 -16.09 -18.55 -25.74
CA ALA A 157 -14.64 -18.55 -25.45
C ALA A 157 -14.01 -17.18 -25.70
N LYS A 158 -14.39 -16.47 -26.78
CA LYS A 158 -13.90 -15.14 -27.09
C LYS A 158 -14.31 -14.10 -26.01
N ILE A 159 -15.55 -14.20 -25.50
CA ILE A 159 -16.04 -13.31 -24.44
C ILE A 159 -15.30 -13.57 -23.12
N GLN A 160 -15.10 -14.87 -22.79
CA GLN A 160 -14.34 -15.25 -21.58
C GLN A 160 -12.89 -14.78 -21.68
N GLN A 161 -12.25 -14.95 -22.81
CA GLN A 161 -10.90 -14.46 -23.05
C GLN A 161 -10.82 -12.92 -22.85
N ALA A 162 -11.73 -12.17 -23.44
CA ALA A 162 -11.76 -10.70 -23.28
C ALA A 162 -12.00 -10.27 -21.82
N HIS A 163 -12.82 -11.03 -21.08
CA HIS A 163 -13.04 -10.80 -19.65
C HIS A 163 -11.75 -11.05 -18.84
N GLU A 164 -11.07 -12.15 -19.10
CA GLU A 164 -9.82 -12.51 -18.43
C GLU A 164 -8.70 -11.51 -18.76
N GLU A 165 -8.54 -11.13 -20.03
CA GLU A 165 -7.56 -10.13 -20.45
C GLU A 165 -7.82 -8.77 -19.77
N ALA A 166 -9.06 -8.32 -19.74
CA ALA A 166 -9.43 -7.08 -19.08
C ALA A 166 -9.17 -7.14 -17.56
N THR A 167 -9.47 -8.27 -16.93
CA THR A 167 -9.20 -8.48 -15.50
C THR A 167 -7.70 -8.46 -15.22
N GLN A 168 -6.90 -9.14 -16.05
CA GLN A 168 -5.45 -9.14 -15.90
C GLN A 168 -4.82 -7.76 -16.11
N LEU A 169 -5.42 -6.89 -16.89
CA LEU A 169 -4.97 -5.51 -17.09
C LEU A 169 -5.32 -4.59 -15.92
N GLU A 170 -6.48 -4.83 -15.26
CA GLU A 170 -6.93 -4.00 -14.13
C GLU A 170 -6.32 -4.45 -12.78
N MET A 171 -6.08 -5.76 -12.60
CA MET A 171 -5.57 -6.34 -11.36
C MET A 171 -4.25 -5.74 -10.88
N PRO A 172 -3.21 -5.53 -11.72
CA PRO A 172 -1.95 -4.92 -11.29
C PRO A 172 -2.14 -3.50 -10.74
N THR A 173 -3.11 -2.76 -11.28
CA THR A 173 -3.42 -1.41 -10.81
C THR A 173 -4.03 -1.42 -9.41
N LEU A 174 -4.87 -2.41 -9.10
CA LEU A 174 -5.48 -2.59 -7.79
C LEU A 174 -4.47 -3.11 -6.75
N GLN A 175 -3.57 -3.99 -7.17
CA GLN A 175 -2.58 -4.63 -6.30
C GLN A 175 -1.27 -3.81 -6.15
N MET A 176 -1.12 -2.73 -6.90
CA MET A 176 0.07 -1.86 -6.85
C MET A 176 0.35 -1.44 -5.40
N ASN A 177 1.63 -1.48 -4.98
CA ASN A 177 2.13 -1.12 -3.65
C ASN A 177 1.66 -2.03 -2.47
N LEU A 178 0.69 -2.94 -2.63
CA LEU A 178 0.30 -3.86 -1.55
C LEU A 178 1.45 -4.81 -1.15
N PRO A 179 2.22 -5.40 -2.09
CA PRO A 179 3.37 -6.22 -1.73
C PRO A 179 4.44 -5.42 -0.96
N ILE A 180 4.61 -4.13 -1.28
CA ILE A 180 5.56 -3.26 -0.59
C ILE A 180 5.13 -3.04 0.86
N VAL A 181 3.84 -2.78 1.10
CA VAL A 181 3.29 -2.65 2.46
C VAL A 181 3.52 -3.94 3.26
N ALA A 182 3.25 -5.10 2.67
CA ALA A 182 3.50 -6.40 3.32
C ALA A 182 4.97 -6.58 3.68
N THR A 183 5.89 -6.22 2.79
CA THR A 183 7.34 -6.27 3.04
C THR A 183 7.75 -5.32 4.17
N ILE A 184 7.22 -4.09 4.21
CA ILE A 184 7.52 -3.12 5.27
C ILE A 184 7.05 -3.62 6.63
N VAL A 185 5.89 -4.27 6.72
CA VAL A 185 5.39 -4.88 7.97
C VAL A 185 6.38 -5.95 8.48
N THR A 186 6.83 -6.83 7.60
CA THR A 186 7.84 -7.85 7.98
C THR A 186 9.17 -7.23 8.39
N LEU A 187 9.64 -6.22 7.66
CA LEU A 187 10.85 -5.47 8.01
C LEU A 187 10.71 -4.76 9.35
N GLY A 188 9.53 -4.25 9.68
CA GLY A 188 9.25 -3.61 10.96
C GLY A 188 9.50 -4.56 12.14
N THR A 189 8.94 -5.75 12.09
CA THR A 189 9.13 -6.75 13.15
C THR A 189 10.57 -7.21 13.27
N LEU A 190 11.25 -7.41 12.13
CA LEU A 190 12.68 -7.80 12.14
C LEU A 190 13.57 -6.67 12.67
N THR A 191 13.26 -5.42 12.35
CA THR A 191 14.00 -4.25 12.84
C THR A 191 13.80 -4.07 14.35
N ALA A 192 12.58 -4.29 14.86
CA ALA A 192 12.31 -4.27 16.29
C ALA A 192 13.12 -5.35 17.03
N LEU A 193 13.10 -6.59 16.53
CA LEU A 193 13.90 -7.68 17.09
C LEU A 193 15.40 -7.37 17.04
N PHE A 194 15.89 -6.79 15.95
CA PHE A 194 17.29 -6.36 15.84
C PHE A 194 17.63 -5.31 16.92
N GLY A 195 16.70 -4.37 17.18
CA GLY A 195 16.87 -3.38 18.25
C GLY A 195 16.98 -4.00 19.64
N THR A 196 16.18 -5.03 19.94
CA THR A 196 16.28 -5.75 21.22
C THR A 196 17.62 -6.45 21.38
N VAL A 197 18.10 -7.10 20.33
CA VAL A 197 19.40 -7.78 20.36
C VAL A 197 20.53 -6.78 20.59
N LEU A 198 20.52 -5.62 19.90
CA LEU A 198 21.53 -4.57 20.12
C LEU A 198 21.50 -4.02 21.54
N GLY A 199 20.32 -3.75 22.09
CA GLY A 199 20.17 -3.29 23.47
C GLY A 199 20.71 -4.30 24.48
N MET A 200 20.44 -5.58 24.29
CA MET A 200 20.97 -6.65 25.15
C MET A 200 22.50 -6.78 25.03
N ILE A 201 23.06 -6.67 23.82
CA ILE A 201 24.53 -6.69 23.63
C ILE A 201 25.17 -5.55 24.43
N ARG A 202 24.61 -4.32 24.36
CA ARG A 202 25.13 -3.19 25.15
C ARG A 202 25.03 -3.42 26.66
N SER A 203 23.94 -4.02 27.11
CA SER A 203 23.78 -4.39 28.53
C SER A 203 24.86 -5.35 29.00
N PHE A 204 25.15 -6.39 28.24
CA PHE A 204 26.21 -7.36 28.58
C PHE A 204 27.64 -6.77 28.48
N GLN A 205 27.87 -5.86 27.52
CA GLN A 205 29.13 -5.13 27.41
C GLN A 205 29.38 -4.25 28.65
N ALA A 206 28.33 -3.53 29.13
CA ALA A 206 28.42 -2.73 30.34
C ALA A 206 28.73 -3.61 31.57
N LEU A 207 28.11 -4.79 31.67
CA LEU A 207 28.37 -5.73 32.75
C LEU A 207 29.81 -6.28 32.73
N SER A 208 30.34 -6.57 31.55
CA SER A 208 31.69 -7.14 31.40
C SER A 208 32.78 -6.09 31.62
N ALA A 209 32.57 -4.83 31.24
CA ALA A 209 33.57 -3.77 31.36
C ALA A 209 33.67 -3.22 32.78
N GLY A 210 32.57 -3.16 33.53
CA GLY A 210 32.49 -2.53 34.84
C GLY A 210 32.72 -3.43 36.05
N GLY A 211 33.10 -4.71 35.86
CA GLY A 211 33.28 -5.63 37.00
C GLY A 211 32.03 -5.77 37.88
N GLY A 212 30.83 -5.55 37.36
CA GLY A 212 29.57 -5.58 38.09
C GLY A 212 29.12 -4.24 38.69
N ALA A 213 29.89 -3.15 38.51
CA ALA A 213 29.66 -1.88 39.18
C ALA A 213 28.78 -0.89 38.39
N ASP A 214 28.61 -1.02 37.06
CA ASP A 214 27.85 -0.10 36.26
C ASP A 214 26.40 -0.55 36.04
N SER A 215 25.61 -0.54 37.12
CA SER A 215 24.18 -0.88 37.08
C SER A 215 23.35 0.10 36.23
N MET A 216 23.86 1.34 36.07
CA MET A 216 23.21 2.36 35.28
C MET A 216 23.31 2.08 33.77
N ALA A 217 24.50 1.72 33.28
CA ALA A 217 24.69 1.34 31.87
C ALA A 217 23.97 0.03 31.53
N LEU A 218 23.95 -0.95 32.47
CA LEU A 218 23.17 -2.18 32.33
C LEU A 218 21.65 -1.84 32.18
N SER A 219 21.12 -1.02 33.08
CA SER A 219 19.69 -0.60 33.04
C SER A 219 19.35 0.16 31.76
N ALA A 220 20.26 1.03 31.28
CA ALA A 220 20.07 1.77 30.04
C ALA A 220 19.97 0.84 28.81
N GLY A 221 20.84 -0.17 28.70
CA GLY A 221 20.78 -1.13 27.60
C GLY A 221 19.53 -2.02 27.63
N ILE A 222 19.07 -2.44 28.82
CA ILE A 222 17.81 -3.17 28.98
C ILE A 222 16.63 -2.28 28.57
N SER A 223 16.63 -1.01 29.02
CA SER A 223 15.58 -0.05 28.64
C SER A 223 15.54 0.18 27.13
N GLU A 224 16.72 0.32 26.50
CA GLU A 224 16.82 0.42 25.02
C GLU A 224 16.20 -0.79 24.33
N ALA A 225 16.51 -2.01 24.79
CA ALA A 225 15.97 -3.24 24.25
C ALA A 225 14.43 -3.28 24.36
N LEU A 226 13.88 -2.92 25.52
CA LEU A 226 12.42 -2.94 25.78
C LEU A 226 11.67 -1.90 24.95
N VAL A 227 12.26 -0.73 24.71
CA VAL A 227 11.64 0.33 23.89
C VAL A 227 11.53 -0.08 22.42
N ASN A 228 12.44 -0.91 21.93
CA ASN A 228 12.43 -1.35 20.52
C ASN A 228 11.41 -2.47 20.21
N THR A 229 10.83 -3.10 21.24
CA THR A 229 9.85 -4.20 21.07
C THR A 229 8.42 -3.71 21.17
#